data_1774a08046f4289a8187259c427dcaf2
#
_entry.id   1774a08046f4289a8187259c427dcaf2
#
_cell.length_a   1.000
_cell.length_b   1.000
_cell.length_c   1.000
_cell.angle_alpha   90.00
_cell.angle_beta   90.00
_cell.angle_gamma   90.00
#
_symmetry.space_group_name_H-M   'P 1'
#
loop_
_entity.id
_entity.type
_entity.pdbx_description
1 polymer ?
#
loop_
_entity_poly.entity_id
_entity_poly.type
_entity_poly.pdbx_seq_one_letter_code
_entity_poly.pdbx_strand_id
1 'polypeptide(L)'
;MLNAVELTTKVEEVMEHVNFSGVVLLQQAGKTLLNMKRGYANRSEELANQVDTRFGIASGCKIFTAVSICQLIEAGKLSADSKLTDVLDVEFPLWNEGVTIQQLLTHTSGIPDYFDEEVMNDFSELWKDRPVYAMRRLSDFLPMFQHLPMKSAPGERFHYNNAGFIVLGLIVEQHSGLSFTDYVEEHIFKRCGMKESGYFVTDQLPRNTALGYIDHEDGSWNTNMFSIPVKGGSDGGAYVTAPDMIRFWDALLGHQLLNEEATQQLLTPHAHQEDEEYYGQGIWIDRKEEDIFKFHVMGFDPGVSFMSSVYPDYDLQLVVLSNQESGPYPITIAIEEALA
;
A
#
# COMPACT_ATOMS: atom_id res chain seq x y z
N MET A 1 3.32 24.58 -17.25
CA MET A 1 4.26 24.33 -16.12
C MET A 1 3.56 24.76 -14.85
N LEU A 2 3.49 23.90 -13.87
CA LEU A 2 2.91 24.21 -12.55
C LEU A 2 3.61 25.41 -11.91
N ASN A 3 2.83 26.35 -11.37
CA ASN A 3 3.38 27.47 -10.60
C ASN A 3 3.68 26.98 -9.17
N ALA A 4 4.94 26.69 -8.88
CA ALA A 4 5.35 26.13 -7.59
C ALA A 4 4.94 27.03 -6.38
N VAL A 5 4.91 28.35 -6.53
CA VAL A 5 4.53 29.27 -5.43
C VAL A 5 3.03 29.17 -5.14
N GLU A 6 2.19 29.20 -6.16
CA GLU A 6 0.74 29.07 -6.04
C GLU A 6 0.35 27.70 -5.48
N LEU A 7 1.00 26.64 -5.99
CA LEU A 7 0.79 25.29 -5.53
C LEU A 7 1.19 25.10 -4.05
N THR A 8 2.33 25.70 -3.64
CA THR A 8 2.75 25.67 -2.23
C THR A 8 1.69 26.29 -1.34
N THR A 9 1.19 27.49 -1.69
CA THR A 9 0.16 28.17 -0.90
C THR A 9 -1.12 27.33 -0.78
N LYS A 10 -1.58 26.76 -1.89
CA LYS A 10 -2.79 25.92 -1.91
C LYS A 10 -2.62 24.68 -1.03
N VAL A 11 -1.49 24.00 -1.12
CA VAL A 11 -1.21 22.81 -0.29
C VAL A 11 -1.07 23.20 1.19
N GLU A 12 -0.44 24.33 1.53
CA GLU A 12 -0.35 24.84 2.90
C GLU A 12 -1.72 25.09 3.51
N GLU A 13 -2.64 25.72 2.77
CA GLU A 13 -4.02 25.96 3.21
C GLU A 13 -4.75 24.65 3.52
N VAL A 14 -4.61 23.64 2.66
CA VAL A 14 -5.20 22.31 2.89
C VAL A 14 -4.57 21.64 4.10
N MET A 15 -3.23 21.63 4.21
CA MET A 15 -2.51 21.05 5.35
C MET A 15 -2.95 21.67 6.69
N GLU A 16 -3.25 22.99 6.69
CA GLU A 16 -3.76 23.66 7.87
C GLU A 16 -5.20 23.27 8.18
N HIS A 17 -6.06 23.25 7.17
CA HIS A 17 -7.48 22.90 7.32
C HIS A 17 -7.68 21.50 7.90
N VAL A 18 -6.89 20.50 7.44
CA VAL A 18 -6.98 19.11 7.89
C VAL A 18 -6.08 18.79 9.09
N ASN A 19 -5.43 19.78 9.68
CA ASN A 19 -4.46 19.61 10.76
C ASN A 19 -3.40 18.53 10.45
N PHE A 20 -2.81 18.58 9.26
CA PHE A 20 -1.92 17.57 8.71
C PHE A 20 -0.67 17.35 9.56
N SER A 21 -0.30 16.09 9.76
CA SER A 21 1.00 15.70 10.32
C SER A 21 1.66 14.65 9.42
N GLY A 22 2.74 15.06 8.74
CA GLY A 22 3.38 14.19 7.76
C GLY A 22 4.30 14.92 6.79
N VAL A 23 4.44 14.36 5.59
CA VAL A 23 5.33 14.84 4.52
C VAL A 23 4.59 14.85 3.18
N VAL A 24 4.80 15.90 2.40
CA VAL A 24 4.39 16.02 0.99
C VAL A 24 5.63 16.22 0.15
N LEU A 25 5.88 15.29 -0.77
CA LEU A 25 6.97 15.38 -1.76
C LEU A 25 6.37 15.29 -3.16
N LEU A 26 6.57 16.34 -3.96
CA LEU A 26 6.17 16.39 -5.35
C LEU A 26 7.40 16.60 -6.22
N GLN A 27 7.58 15.73 -7.22
CA GLN A 27 8.62 15.87 -8.23
C GLN A 27 8.02 15.94 -9.64
N GLN A 28 8.62 16.74 -10.50
CA GLN A 28 8.32 16.79 -11.93
C GLN A 28 9.61 16.71 -12.72
N ALA A 29 9.68 15.82 -13.69
CA ALA A 29 10.86 15.60 -14.52
C ALA A 29 12.15 15.45 -13.67
N GLY A 30 12.07 14.70 -12.58
CA GLY A 30 13.16 14.45 -11.64
C GLY A 30 13.55 15.65 -10.76
N LYS A 31 12.81 16.77 -10.82
CA LYS A 31 13.06 17.97 -9.98
C LYS A 31 12.00 18.12 -8.92
N THR A 32 12.42 18.38 -7.69
CA THR A 32 11.52 18.64 -6.59
C THR A 32 10.79 19.98 -6.79
N LEU A 33 9.46 19.94 -6.84
CA LEU A 33 8.58 21.11 -6.85
C LEU A 33 8.09 21.46 -5.45
N LEU A 34 7.65 20.44 -4.66
CA LEU A 34 7.25 20.61 -3.27
C LEU A 34 8.04 19.64 -2.38
N ASN A 35 8.47 20.13 -1.24
CA ASN A 35 9.04 19.36 -0.14
C ASN A 35 8.55 19.97 1.16
N MET A 36 7.37 19.53 1.60
CA MET A 36 6.67 20.11 2.73
C MET A 36 6.57 19.08 3.85
N LYS A 37 6.61 19.56 5.07
CA LYS A 37 6.53 18.75 6.28
C LYS A 37 5.83 19.53 7.39
N ARG A 38 5.01 18.83 8.17
CA ARG A 38 4.27 19.41 9.28
C ARG A 38 4.08 18.37 10.40
N GLY A 39 3.89 18.84 11.62
CA GLY A 39 3.61 18.01 12.78
C GLY A 39 4.83 17.21 13.27
N TYR A 40 4.56 16.23 14.12
CA TYR A 40 5.57 15.49 14.87
C TYR A 40 5.56 14.01 14.53
N ALA A 41 6.74 13.46 14.26
CA ALA A 41 6.99 12.02 14.18
C ALA A 41 6.81 11.36 15.57
N ASN A 42 7.16 12.09 16.64
CA ASN A 42 6.89 11.71 18.01
C ASN A 42 6.38 12.93 18.78
N ARG A 43 5.10 12.91 19.15
CA ARG A 43 4.44 14.03 19.85
C ARG A 43 4.97 14.23 21.27
N SER A 44 5.26 13.16 22.00
CA SER A 44 5.75 13.25 23.37
C SER A 44 7.15 13.82 23.49
N GLU A 45 8.01 13.56 22.50
CA GLU A 45 9.38 14.05 22.42
C GLU A 45 9.50 15.33 21.56
N GLU A 46 8.38 15.83 21.01
CA GLU A 46 8.33 16.98 20.07
C GLU A 46 9.30 16.84 18.88
N LEU A 47 9.51 15.59 18.41
CA LEU A 47 10.36 15.31 17.24
C LEU A 47 9.58 15.61 15.96
N ALA A 48 9.93 16.69 15.26
CA ALA A 48 9.26 17.10 14.04
C ALA A 48 9.46 16.08 12.90
N ASN A 49 8.43 15.92 12.06
CA ASN A 49 8.52 15.17 10.81
C ASN A 49 9.61 15.75 9.89
N GLN A 50 10.35 14.88 9.22
CA GLN A 50 11.36 15.21 8.22
C GLN A 50 11.05 14.46 6.92
N VAL A 51 11.61 14.92 5.79
CA VAL A 51 11.39 14.29 4.48
C VAL A 51 11.84 12.83 4.44
N ASP A 52 12.83 12.48 5.24
CA ASP A 52 13.39 11.14 5.42
C ASP A 52 12.84 10.40 6.64
N THR A 53 11.80 10.94 7.30
CA THR A 53 11.08 10.21 8.34
C THR A 53 10.36 9.01 7.71
N ARG A 54 10.45 7.85 8.37
CA ARG A 54 9.75 6.64 7.99
C ARG A 54 8.31 6.71 8.47
N PHE A 55 7.38 6.44 7.57
CA PHE A 55 5.95 6.36 7.88
C PHE A 55 5.42 4.97 7.53
N GLY A 56 4.50 4.46 8.32
CA GLY A 56 3.66 3.35 7.92
C GLY A 56 2.82 3.72 6.69
N ILE A 57 2.62 2.77 5.78
CA ILE A 57 1.85 3.00 4.54
C ILE A 57 0.64 2.08 4.40
N ALA A 58 0.30 1.35 5.46
CA ALA A 58 -0.86 0.45 5.47
C ALA A 58 -0.94 -0.39 4.18
N SER A 59 -2.09 -0.45 3.53
CA SER A 59 -2.33 -1.17 2.27
C SER A 59 -1.50 -0.69 1.07
N GLY A 60 -0.85 0.47 1.16
CA GLY A 60 0.04 0.94 0.09
C GLY A 60 1.18 -0.02 -0.25
N CYS A 61 1.51 -0.96 0.64
CA CYS A 61 2.53 -1.98 0.39
C CYS A 61 2.06 -3.15 -0.51
N LYS A 62 0.77 -3.24 -0.86
CA LYS A 62 0.26 -4.28 -1.78
C LYS A 62 0.97 -4.27 -3.14
N ILE A 63 1.45 -3.12 -3.58
CA ILE A 63 2.27 -3.03 -4.80
C ILE A 63 3.56 -3.85 -4.69
N PHE A 64 4.20 -3.90 -3.53
CA PHE A 64 5.41 -4.70 -3.33
C PHE A 64 5.10 -6.20 -3.43
N THR A 65 3.92 -6.61 -2.96
CA THR A 65 3.44 -7.99 -3.09
C THR A 65 3.18 -8.34 -4.55
N ALA A 66 2.52 -7.47 -5.29
CA ALA A 66 2.27 -7.66 -6.72
C ALA A 66 3.58 -7.76 -7.52
N VAL A 67 4.54 -6.84 -7.28
CA VAL A 67 5.87 -6.91 -7.91
C VAL A 67 6.57 -8.21 -7.56
N SER A 68 6.49 -8.69 -6.32
CA SER A 68 7.10 -9.97 -5.91
C SER A 68 6.51 -11.16 -6.67
N ILE A 69 5.20 -11.21 -6.84
CA ILE A 69 4.52 -12.25 -7.64
C ILE A 69 4.93 -12.14 -9.12
N CYS A 70 4.94 -10.94 -9.69
CA CYS A 70 5.38 -10.72 -11.07
C CYS A 70 6.82 -11.19 -11.30
N GLN A 71 7.74 -10.95 -10.34
CA GLN A 71 9.12 -11.45 -10.39
C GLN A 71 9.17 -12.99 -10.40
N LEU A 72 8.31 -13.66 -9.64
CA LEU A 72 8.22 -15.13 -9.66
C LEU A 72 7.62 -15.65 -10.98
N ILE A 73 6.70 -14.91 -11.60
CA ILE A 73 6.16 -15.24 -12.93
C ILE A 73 7.26 -15.08 -13.99
N GLU A 74 8.01 -13.97 -13.99
CA GLU A 74 9.16 -13.78 -14.90
C GLU A 74 10.22 -14.87 -14.76
N ALA A 75 10.44 -15.34 -13.53
CA ALA A 75 11.36 -16.44 -13.25
C ALA A 75 10.83 -17.82 -13.68
N GLY A 76 9.62 -17.87 -14.26
CA GLY A 76 8.97 -19.12 -14.71
C GLY A 76 8.55 -20.06 -13.57
N LYS A 77 8.48 -19.55 -12.33
CA LYS A 77 8.04 -20.33 -11.17
C LYS A 77 6.51 -20.40 -11.04
N LEU A 78 5.82 -19.39 -11.57
CA LEU A 78 4.37 -19.20 -11.52
C LEU A 78 3.87 -18.75 -12.89
N SER A 79 2.54 -18.79 -13.06
CA SER A 79 1.79 -18.11 -14.12
C SER A 79 0.66 -17.32 -13.49
N ALA A 80 0.22 -16.24 -14.11
CA ALA A 80 -0.97 -15.49 -13.70
C ALA A 80 -2.22 -16.39 -13.61
N ASP A 81 -2.32 -17.37 -14.51
CA ASP A 81 -3.40 -18.36 -14.58
C ASP A 81 -3.19 -19.58 -13.64
N SER A 82 -2.09 -19.65 -12.92
CA SER A 82 -1.86 -20.72 -11.95
C SER A 82 -2.97 -20.72 -10.90
N LYS A 83 -3.54 -21.91 -10.65
CA LYS A 83 -4.55 -22.06 -9.61
C LYS A 83 -3.91 -22.06 -8.24
N LEU A 84 -4.60 -21.47 -7.27
CA LEU A 84 -4.15 -21.42 -5.89
C LEU A 84 -3.79 -22.81 -5.35
N THR A 85 -4.61 -23.82 -5.63
CA THR A 85 -4.41 -25.22 -5.22
C THR A 85 -3.14 -25.86 -5.77
N ASP A 86 -2.60 -25.35 -6.88
CA ASP A 86 -1.42 -25.92 -7.54
C ASP A 86 -0.12 -25.25 -7.05
N VAL A 87 -0.22 -24.09 -6.41
CA VAL A 87 0.95 -23.24 -6.09
C VAL A 87 1.13 -22.93 -4.61
N LEU A 88 0.16 -23.29 -3.76
CA LEU A 88 0.24 -23.05 -2.33
C LEU A 88 -0.19 -24.30 -1.55
N ASP A 89 0.69 -24.79 -0.69
CA ASP A 89 0.46 -25.97 0.16
C ASP A 89 -0.27 -25.58 1.48
N VAL A 90 -1.44 -24.95 1.31
CA VAL A 90 -2.38 -24.58 2.38
C VAL A 90 -3.78 -24.98 1.95
N GLU A 91 -4.49 -25.68 2.81
CA GLU A 91 -5.87 -26.09 2.53
C GLU A 91 -6.88 -24.98 2.77
N PHE A 92 -7.75 -24.73 1.80
CA PHE A 92 -8.90 -23.85 1.88
C PHE A 92 -10.20 -24.63 1.58
N PRO A 93 -10.75 -25.36 2.57
CA PRO A 93 -11.73 -26.43 2.31
C PRO A 93 -13.07 -25.93 1.74
N LEU A 94 -13.37 -24.65 1.85
CA LEU A 94 -14.62 -24.04 1.37
C LEU A 94 -14.42 -23.13 0.15
N TRP A 95 -13.19 -23.08 -0.40
CA TRP A 95 -12.91 -22.22 -1.53
C TRP A 95 -13.03 -22.94 -2.86
N ASN A 96 -13.29 -22.17 -3.91
CA ASN A 96 -13.34 -22.69 -5.27
C ASN A 96 -11.93 -23.01 -5.77
N GLU A 97 -11.72 -24.24 -6.27
CA GLU A 97 -10.43 -24.70 -6.83
C GLU A 97 -10.00 -23.92 -8.08
N GLY A 98 -10.89 -23.13 -8.69
CA GLY A 98 -10.62 -22.29 -9.85
C GLY A 98 -10.03 -20.92 -9.54
N VAL A 99 -9.81 -20.55 -8.27
CA VAL A 99 -9.16 -19.28 -7.90
C VAL A 99 -7.74 -19.25 -8.46
N THR A 100 -7.39 -18.16 -9.19
CA THR A 100 -6.08 -17.96 -9.82
C THR A 100 -5.28 -16.83 -9.15
N ILE A 101 -3.97 -16.82 -9.41
CA ILE A 101 -3.06 -15.73 -8.98
C ILE A 101 -3.56 -14.38 -9.52
N GLN A 102 -3.96 -14.30 -10.80
CA GLN A 102 -4.48 -13.08 -11.41
C GLN A 102 -5.68 -12.53 -10.64
N GLN A 103 -6.61 -13.39 -10.28
CA GLN A 103 -7.80 -12.97 -9.54
C GLN A 103 -7.50 -12.48 -8.13
N LEU A 104 -6.47 -13.04 -7.47
CA LEU A 104 -6.00 -12.53 -6.18
C LEU A 104 -5.34 -11.14 -6.34
N LEU A 105 -4.47 -10.97 -7.35
CA LEU A 105 -3.78 -9.70 -7.65
C LEU A 105 -4.75 -8.56 -7.99
N THR A 106 -5.91 -8.88 -8.55
CA THR A 106 -6.88 -7.91 -9.09
C THR A 106 -8.16 -7.78 -8.26
N HIS A 107 -8.17 -8.37 -7.05
CA HIS A 107 -9.33 -8.36 -6.15
C HIS A 107 -10.63 -8.92 -6.78
N THR A 108 -10.49 -9.91 -7.67
CA THR A 108 -11.64 -10.56 -8.34
C THR A 108 -11.79 -12.04 -7.97
N SER A 109 -11.07 -12.51 -6.96
CA SER A 109 -11.06 -13.92 -6.57
C SER A 109 -12.35 -14.40 -5.91
N GLY A 110 -13.13 -13.51 -5.30
CA GLY A 110 -14.34 -13.84 -4.54
C GLY A 110 -14.10 -14.57 -3.22
N ILE A 111 -12.86 -14.68 -2.76
CA ILE A 111 -12.52 -15.30 -1.47
C ILE A 111 -13.01 -14.43 -0.29
N PRO A 112 -13.25 -15.02 0.89
CA PRO A 112 -13.58 -14.24 2.08
C PRO A 112 -12.41 -13.38 2.53
N ASP A 113 -12.70 -12.26 3.20
CA ASP A 113 -11.70 -11.40 3.82
C ASP A 113 -11.76 -11.49 5.36
N TYR A 114 -10.63 -11.24 6.00
CA TYR A 114 -10.56 -11.11 7.46
C TYR A 114 -10.99 -9.71 7.92
N PHE A 115 -10.89 -8.71 7.05
CA PHE A 115 -11.43 -7.36 7.22
C PHE A 115 -12.15 -6.95 5.93
N ASP A 116 -13.44 -7.25 5.87
CA ASP A 116 -14.30 -6.96 4.73
C ASP A 116 -14.84 -5.54 4.83
N GLU A 117 -14.23 -4.60 4.10
CA GLU A 117 -14.53 -3.17 4.14
C GLU A 117 -15.96 -2.83 3.66
N GLU A 118 -16.67 -3.77 2.97
CA GLU A 118 -18.09 -3.58 2.63
C GLU A 118 -19.01 -3.67 3.87
N VAL A 119 -18.58 -4.33 4.94
CA VAL A 119 -19.39 -4.60 6.13
C VAL A 119 -18.74 -4.27 7.46
N MET A 120 -17.42 -4.01 7.47
CA MET A 120 -16.65 -3.68 8.67
C MET A 120 -16.06 -2.27 8.54
N ASN A 121 -16.20 -1.46 9.58
CA ASN A 121 -15.78 -0.06 9.59
C ASN A 121 -14.67 0.24 10.61
N ASP A 122 -14.36 -0.69 11.51
CA ASP A 122 -13.38 -0.51 12.58
C ASP A 122 -12.36 -1.65 12.57
N PHE A 123 -11.18 -1.38 12.04
CA PHE A 123 -10.08 -2.33 11.98
C PHE A 123 -9.60 -2.77 13.37
N SER A 124 -9.76 -1.93 14.39
CA SER A 124 -9.35 -2.23 15.76
C SER A 124 -10.20 -3.34 16.40
N GLU A 125 -11.42 -3.57 15.91
CA GLU A 125 -12.29 -4.64 16.39
C GLU A 125 -11.72 -6.04 16.17
N LEU A 126 -10.90 -6.24 15.14
CA LEU A 126 -10.23 -7.50 14.87
C LEU A 126 -9.35 -7.97 16.03
N TRP A 127 -8.83 -7.03 16.79
CA TRP A 127 -7.83 -7.28 17.81
C TRP A 127 -8.40 -7.47 19.22
N LYS A 128 -9.73 -7.42 19.39
CA LYS A 128 -10.40 -7.68 20.68
C LYS A 128 -10.17 -9.12 21.14
N ASP A 129 -10.25 -10.07 20.22
CA ASP A 129 -10.08 -11.50 20.50
C ASP A 129 -8.73 -12.06 20.07
N ARG A 130 -7.93 -11.27 19.35
CA ARG A 130 -6.59 -11.65 18.86
C ARG A 130 -5.62 -10.52 19.16
N PRO A 131 -4.68 -10.72 20.09
CA PRO A 131 -3.76 -9.65 20.46
C PRO A 131 -2.79 -9.34 19.31
N VAL A 132 -2.67 -8.07 18.95
CA VAL A 132 -1.82 -7.57 17.85
C VAL A 132 -0.37 -8.05 17.93
N TYR A 133 0.17 -8.25 19.13
CA TYR A 133 1.54 -8.73 19.33
C TYR A 133 1.76 -10.18 18.90
N ALA A 134 0.70 -10.95 18.71
CA ALA A 134 0.77 -12.32 18.18
C ALA A 134 0.78 -12.34 16.65
N MET A 135 0.45 -11.24 15.99
CA MET A 135 0.40 -11.14 14.52
C MET A 135 1.79 -10.78 13.98
N ARG A 136 2.63 -11.80 13.74
CA ARG A 136 4.04 -11.64 13.35
C ARG A 136 4.40 -12.26 12.01
N ARG A 137 3.57 -13.19 11.52
CA ARG A 137 3.75 -13.94 10.27
C ARG A 137 2.46 -13.92 9.46
N LEU A 138 2.57 -14.09 8.17
CA LEU A 138 1.40 -14.19 7.31
C LEU A 138 0.46 -15.34 7.71
N SER A 139 1.04 -16.47 8.13
CA SER A 139 0.27 -17.64 8.61
C SER A 139 -0.57 -17.35 9.86
N ASP A 140 -0.26 -16.32 10.64
CA ASP A 140 -1.04 -15.95 11.84
C ASP A 140 -2.43 -15.38 11.47
N PHE A 141 -2.60 -14.92 10.22
CA PHE A 141 -3.88 -14.43 9.68
C PHE A 141 -4.80 -15.55 9.17
N LEU A 142 -4.25 -16.71 8.76
CA LEU A 142 -5.03 -17.81 8.17
C LEU A 142 -6.27 -18.20 9.00
N PRO A 143 -6.21 -18.35 10.33
CA PRO A 143 -7.37 -18.72 11.14
C PRO A 143 -8.52 -17.71 11.09
N MET A 144 -8.31 -16.50 10.54
CA MET A 144 -9.34 -15.46 10.47
C MET A 144 -10.23 -15.62 9.23
N PHE A 145 -9.75 -16.30 8.17
CA PHE A 145 -10.49 -16.41 6.91
C PHE A 145 -10.44 -17.79 6.24
N GLN A 146 -9.46 -18.64 6.54
CA GLN A 146 -9.19 -19.91 5.86
C GLN A 146 -10.41 -20.85 5.76
N HIS A 147 -11.28 -20.83 6.75
CA HIS A 147 -12.46 -21.71 6.83
C HIS A 147 -13.78 -20.97 6.57
N LEU A 148 -13.73 -19.73 6.09
CA LEU A 148 -14.93 -19.01 5.68
C LEU A 148 -15.32 -19.37 4.23
N PRO A 149 -16.63 -19.34 3.89
CA PRO A 149 -17.10 -19.64 2.53
C PRO A 149 -16.75 -18.50 1.58
N MET A 150 -16.70 -18.81 0.27
CA MET A 150 -16.59 -17.83 -0.80
C MET A 150 -17.68 -16.76 -0.69
N LYS A 151 -17.34 -15.52 -1.03
CA LYS A 151 -18.25 -14.36 -1.11
C LYS A 151 -18.97 -14.29 -2.47
N SER A 152 -18.25 -14.62 -3.55
CA SER A 152 -18.76 -14.66 -4.92
C SER A 152 -18.02 -15.71 -5.74
N ALA A 153 -18.45 -15.94 -6.98
CA ALA A 153 -17.69 -16.79 -7.89
C ALA A 153 -16.38 -16.10 -8.31
N PRO A 154 -15.28 -16.85 -8.56
CA PRO A 154 -14.05 -16.29 -9.09
C PRO A 154 -14.28 -15.55 -10.40
N GLY A 155 -13.81 -14.29 -10.49
CA GLY A 155 -13.96 -13.41 -11.67
C GLY A 155 -15.31 -12.70 -11.77
N GLU A 156 -16.24 -12.88 -10.83
CA GLU A 156 -17.59 -12.32 -10.92
C GLU A 156 -17.62 -10.80 -10.76
N ARG A 157 -16.85 -10.27 -9.80
CA ARG A 157 -16.79 -8.83 -9.53
C ARG A 157 -15.48 -8.43 -8.87
N PHE A 158 -15.18 -7.15 -8.93
CA PHE A 158 -14.19 -6.53 -8.06
C PHE A 158 -14.72 -6.52 -6.61
N HIS A 159 -13.89 -6.91 -5.66
CA HIS A 159 -14.14 -6.84 -4.23
C HIS A 159 -12.80 -6.75 -3.50
N TYR A 160 -12.45 -5.54 -3.04
CA TYR A 160 -11.17 -5.30 -2.37
C TYR A 160 -10.98 -6.32 -1.23
N ASN A 161 -9.79 -6.93 -1.15
CA ASN A 161 -9.60 -8.11 -0.31
C ASN A 161 -8.18 -8.18 0.25
N ASN A 162 -8.05 -8.06 1.58
CA ASN A 162 -6.78 -8.11 2.28
C ASN A 162 -6.26 -9.56 2.41
N ALA A 163 -7.16 -10.52 2.68
CA ALA A 163 -6.80 -11.93 2.77
C ALA A 163 -6.15 -12.46 1.48
N GLY A 164 -6.59 -11.97 0.31
CA GLY A 164 -5.98 -12.33 -0.97
C GLY A 164 -4.51 -11.95 -1.03
N PHE A 165 -4.14 -10.80 -0.47
CA PHE A 165 -2.75 -10.37 -0.42
C PHE A 165 -1.94 -11.12 0.64
N ILE A 166 -2.55 -11.56 1.76
CA ILE A 166 -1.90 -12.53 2.68
C ILE A 166 -1.57 -13.82 1.94
N VAL A 167 -2.52 -14.37 1.16
CA VAL A 167 -2.33 -15.59 0.36
C VAL A 167 -1.22 -15.41 -0.67
N LEU A 168 -1.18 -14.27 -1.40
CA LEU A 168 -0.09 -13.96 -2.33
C LEU A 168 1.28 -13.91 -1.64
N GLY A 169 1.34 -13.35 -0.44
CA GLY A 169 2.58 -13.34 0.36
C GLY A 169 3.03 -14.76 0.76
N LEU A 170 2.10 -15.63 1.15
CA LEU A 170 2.41 -17.05 1.44
C LEU A 170 2.93 -17.79 0.19
N ILE A 171 2.40 -17.47 -1.00
CA ILE A 171 2.92 -17.99 -2.27
C ILE A 171 4.36 -17.49 -2.49
N VAL A 172 4.65 -16.22 -2.22
CA VAL A 172 6.04 -15.70 -2.30
C VAL A 172 6.96 -16.46 -1.35
N GLU A 173 6.55 -16.70 -0.10
CA GLU A 173 7.36 -17.48 0.88
C GLU A 173 7.64 -18.90 0.39
N GLN A 174 6.60 -19.59 -0.09
CA GLN A 174 6.74 -21.00 -0.55
C GLN A 174 7.67 -21.12 -1.77
N HIS A 175 7.57 -20.20 -2.74
CA HIS A 175 8.34 -20.30 -3.99
C HIS A 175 9.72 -19.66 -3.93
N SER A 176 9.98 -18.80 -2.95
CA SER A 176 11.30 -18.18 -2.74
C SER A 176 12.14 -18.90 -1.68
N GLY A 177 11.50 -19.48 -0.67
CA GLY A 177 12.16 -20.00 0.53
C GLY A 177 12.59 -18.93 1.53
N LEU A 178 12.21 -17.66 1.29
CA LEU A 178 12.44 -16.51 2.18
C LEU A 178 11.14 -16.15 2.91
N SER A 179 11.22 -15.47 4.05
CA SER A 179 10.04 -14.78 4.55
C SER A 179 9.60 -13.71 3.55
N PHE A 180 8.32 -13.40 3.50
CA PHE A 180 7.81 -12.36 2.58
C PHE A 180 8.55 -11.03 2.75
N THR A 181 8.75 -10.61 3.99
CA THR A 181 9.43 -9.34 4.30
C THR A 181 10.89 -9.34 3.86
N ASP A 182 11.62 -10.45 4.06
CA ASP A 182 13.00 -10.58 3.59
C ASP A 182 13.08 -10.59 2.06
N TYR A 183 12.09 -11.21 1.39
CA TYR A 183 12.00 -11.19 -0.06
C TYR A 183 11.86 -9.75 -0.59
N VAL A 184 10.92 -8.99 -0.06
CA VAL A 184 10.70 -7.59 -0.48
C VAL A 184 11.93 -6.73 -0.21
N GLU A 185 12.55 -6.87 0.98
CA GLU A 185 13.75 -6.10 1.32
C GLU A 185 14.92 -6.41 0.38
N GLU A 186 15.14 -7.67 0.02
CA GLU A 186 16.23 -8.07 -0.86
C GLU A 186 15.94 -7.79 -2.34
N HIS A 187 14.76 -8.13 -2.83
CA HIS A 187 14.44 -8.12 -4.25
C HIS A 187 13.77 -6.83 -4.74
N ILE A 188 13.26 -6.00 -3.84
CA ILE A 188 12.62 -4.72 -4.17
C ILE A 188 13.39 -3.56 -3.53
N PHE A 189 13.37 -3.41 -2.21
CA PHE A 189 13.93 -2.23 -1.55
C PHE A 189 15.41 -2.03 -1.83
N LYS A 190 16.22 -3.07 -1.69
CA LYS A 190 17.65 -3.02 -1.99
C LYS A 190 17.94 -2.72 -3.47
N ARG A 191 17.13 -3.29 -4.38
CA ARG A 191 17.30 -3.04 -5.84
C ARG A 191 16.94 -1.63 -6.25
N CYS A 192 15.91 -1.02 -5.61
CA CYS A 192 15.53 0.39 -5.80
C CYS A 192 16.43 1.37 -5.05
N GLY A 193 17.28 0.90 -4.15
CA GLY A 193 18.04 1.78 -3.25
C GLY A 193 17.18 2.43 -2.15
N MET A 194 16.06 1.81 -1.76
CA MET A 194 15.17 2.22 -0.66
C MET A 194 15.78 1.83 0.68
N LYS A 195 16.81 2.54 1.10
CA LYS A 195 17.64 2.17 2.27
C LYS A 195 16.97 2.43 3.61
N GLU A 196 15.96 3.28 3.62
CA GLU A 196 15.27 3.72 4.84
C GLU A 196 13.91 3.04 4.98
N SER A 197 13.54 2.13 4.07
CA SER A 197 12.28 1.39 4.06
C SER A 197 12.45 -0.02 4.60
N GLY A 198 11.36 -0.60 5.16
CA GLY A 198 11.40 -1.96 5.70
C GLY A 198 10.07 -2.38 6.36
N TYR A 199 10.01 -3.64 6.79
CA TYR A 199 8.90 -4.18 7.59
C TYR A 199 9.33 -4.27 9.06
N PHE A 200 9.27 -3.14 9.74
CA PHE A 200 9.72 -3.03 11.13
C PHE A 200 8.66 -3.53 12.11
N VAL A 201 9.11 -4.10 13.21
CA VAL A 201 8.24 -4.51 14.31
C VAL A 201 7.91 -3.27 15.14
N THR A 202 6.64 -3.02 15.45
CA THR A 202 6.19 -1.79 16.13
C THR A 202 6.77 -1.60 17.53
N ASP A 203 7.22 -2.70 18.16
CA ASP A 203 7.93 -2.69 19.46
C ASP A 203 9.45 -2.51 19.32
N GLN A 204 10.00 -2.40 18.07
CA GLN A 204 11.43 -2.23 17.78
C GLN A 204 11.65 -1.30 16.58
N LEU A 205 10.92 -0.20 16.52
CA LEU A 205 11.06 0.76 15.44
C LEU A 205 12.46 1.37 15.37
N PRO A 206 13.07 1.51 14.18
CA PRO A 206 14.34 2.20 14.03
C PRO A 206 14.19 3.70 14.31
N ARG A 207 15.33 4.38 14.44
CA ARG A 207 15.32 5.86 14.60
C ARG A 207 14.63 6.52 13.41
N ASN A 208 14.14 7.74 13.62
CA ASN A 208 13.46 8.53 12.57
C ASN A 208 12.26 7.81 11.96
N THR A 209 11.47 7.14 12.80
CA THR A 209 10.20 6.52 12.41
C THR A 209 9.06 7.24 13.12
N ALA A 210 8.06 7.66 12.37
CA ALA A 210 6.87 8.29 12.91
C ALA A 210 6.00 7.24 13.63
N LEU A 211 5.50 7.59 14.81
CA LEU A 211 4.44 6.87 15.48
C LEU A 211 3.10 7.28 14.86
N GLY A 212 2.21 6.34 14.60
CA GLY A 212 0.85 6.63 14.17
C GLY A 212 0.01 7.11 15.35
N TYR A 213 -0.84 8.13 15.13
CA TYR A 213 -1.66 8.75 16.16
C TYR A 213 -3.14 8.69 15.81
N ILE A 214 -3.93 8.18 16.75
CA ILE A 214 -5.39 8.19 16.73
C ILE A 214 -5.82 9.37 17.60
N ASP A 215 -6.39 10.39 16.98
CA ASP A 215 -6.86 11.58 17.67
C ASP A 215 -8.32 11.43 18.10
N HIS A 216 -8.66 11.91 19.30
CA HIS A 216 -9.99 11.85 19.87
C HIS A 216 -10.66 13.23 19.93
N GLU A 217 -11.99 13.27 19.95
CA GLU A 217 -12.78 14.50 19.97
C GLU A 217 -12.49 15.41 21.18
N ASP A 218 -12.04 14.83 22.29
CA ASP A 218 -11.69 15.57 23.52
C ASP A 218 -10.27 16.18 23.47
N GLY A 219 -9.55 16.01 22.34
CA GLY A 219 -8.19 16.49 22.13
C GLY A 219 -7.09 15.58 22.69
N SER A 220 -7.46 14.45 23.28
CA SER A 220 -6.51 13.40 23.63
C SER A 220 -6.10 12.58 22.39
N TRP A 221 -5.05 11.77 22.53
CA TRP A 221 -4.60 10.88 21.47
C TRP A 221 -3.98 9.60 22.04
N ASN A 222 -4.02 8.54 21.25
CA ASN A 222 -3.27 7.31 21.47
C ASN A 222 -2.31 7.04 20.31
N THR A 223 -1.26 6.29 20.56
CA THR A 223 -0.51 5.67 19.45
C THR A 223 -1.28 4.44 18.93
N ASN A 224 -1.10 4.12 17.67
CA ASN A 224 -1.78 3.00 17.00
C ASN A 224 -1.19 1.61 17.31
N MET A 225 -0.23 1.49 18.21
CA MET A 225 0.51 0.25 18.45
C MET A 225 -0.34 -0.94 18.91
N PHE A 226 -1.55 -0.69 19.41
CA PHE A 226 -2.53 -1.73 19.78
C PHE A 226 -3.67 -1.86 18.78
N SER A 227 -3.66 -1.10 17.69
CA SER A 227 -4.71 -1.07 16.69
C SER A 227 -4.28 -1.67 15.34
N ILE A 228 -3.02 -2.03 15.20
CA ILE A 228 -2.45 -2.64 14.00
C ILE A 228 -1.60 -3.86 14.37
N PRO A 229 -1.39 -4.83 13.47
CA PRO A 229 -0.46 -5.94 13.68
C PRO A 229 0.93 -5.46 14.11
N VAL A 230 1.56 -6.17 15.03
CA VAL A 230 2.89 -5.80 15.53
C VAL A 230 3.97 -5.82 14.43
N LYS A 231 3.77 -6.59 13.39
CA LYS A 231 4.61 -6.62 12.18
C LYS A 231 3.72 -6.62 10.94
N GLY A 232 4.02 -5.74 10.00
CA GLY A 232 3.37 -5.71 8.70
C GLY A 232 3.69 -6.94 7.85
N GLY A 233 2.90 -7.15 6.81
CA GLY A 233 2.99 -8.26 5.89
C GLY A 233 2.70 -7.86 4.44
N SER A 234 2.19 -8.81 3.69
CA SER A 234 1.95 -8.67 2.25
C SER A 234 0.71 -7.84 1.91
N ASP A 235 -0.17 -7.61 2.85
CA ASP A 235 -1.40 -6.84 2.71
C ASP A 235 -1.30 -5.42 3.27
N GLY A 236 -0.40 -5.20 4.27
CA GLY A 236 -0.28 -3.90 4.94
C GLY A 236 0.97 -3.78 5.82
N GLY A 237 1.30 -2.54 6.22
CA GLY A 237 2.21 -2.27 7.34
C GLY A 237 3.70 -2.17 7.01
N ALA A 238 4.11 -1.96 5.76
CA ALA A 238 5.47 -1.51 5.46
C ALA A 238 5.68 -0.08 5.93
N TYR A 239 6.94 0.26 6.20
CA TYR A 239 7.40 1.63 6.49
C TYR A 239 8.29 2.12 5.35
N VAL A 240 8.03 3.35 4.89
CA VAL A 240 8.80 3.98 3.82
C VAL A 240 9.09 5.45 4.13
N THR A 241 10.03 6.04 3.40
CA THR A 241 10.21 7.49 3.32
C THR A 241 9.68 8.03 2.00
N ALA A 242 9.35 9.32 1.92
CA ALA A 242 8.91 9.92 0.67
C ALA A 242 9.97 9.81 -0.46
N PRO A 243 11.28 10.05 -0.22
CA PRO A 243 12.30 9.82 -1.24
C PRO A 243 12.42 8.35 -1.67
N ASP A 244 12.18 7.38 -0.78
CA ASP A 244 12.26 5.97 -1.15
C ASP A 244 11.09 5.56 -2.06
N MET A 245 9.89 6.11 -1.84
CA MET A 245 8.77 5.87 -2.76
C MET A 245 9.01 6.44 -4.16
N ILE A 246 9.65 7.60 -4.28
CA ILE A 246 10.09 8.12 -5.59
C ILE A 246 11.06 7.13 -6.27
N ARG A 247 12.06 6.60 -5.52
CA ARG A 247 13.00 5.61 -6.07
C ARG A 247 12.28 4.32 -6.51
N PHE A 248 11.24 3.91 -5.77
CA PHE A 248 10.43 2.76 -6.15
C PHE A 248 9.75 2.99 -7.51
N TRP A 249 9.09 4.13 -7.69
CA TRP A 249 8.45 4.46 -8.95
C TRP A 249 9.45 4.54 -10.11
N ASP A 250 10.58 5.21 -9.90
CA ASP A 250 11.65 5.29 -10.91
C ASP A 250 12.15 3.90 -11.31
N ALA A 251 12.35 3.01 -10.34
CA ALA A 251 12.81 1.66 -10.60
C ALA A 251 11.76 0.76 -11.27
N LEU A 252 10.47 0.89 -10.90
CA LEU A 252 9.39 0.14 -11.52
C LEU A 252 9.16 0.58 -12.97
N LEU A 253 9.00 1.89 -13.18
CA LEU A 253 8.75 2.46 -14.51
C LEU A 253 9.99 2.40 -15.42
N GLY A 254 11.18 2.40 -14.83
CA GLY A 254 12.46 2.19 -15.52
C GLY A 254 12.83 0.73 -15.75
N HIS A 255 11.88 -0.21 -15.53
CA HIS A 255 12.05 -1.65 -15.77
C HIS A 255 13.24 -2.29 -15.02
N GLN A 256 13.58 -1.76 -13.84
CA GLN A 256 14.65 -2.32 -13.01
C GLN A 256 14.17 -3.44 -12.09
N LEU A 257 12.86 -3.44 -11.76
CA LEU A 257 12.23 -4.44 -10.90
C LEU A 257 11.60 -5.58 -11.69
N LEU A 258 10.98 -5.26 -12.81
CA LEU A 258 10.30 -6.13 -13.75
C LEU A 258 10.75 -5.76 -15.17
N ASN A 259 10.65 -6.67 -16.13
CA ASN A 259 10.83 -6.33 -17.53
C ASN A 259 9.66 -5.46 -18.06
N GLU A 260 9.78 -4.95 -19.28
CA GLU A 260 8.79 -4.07 -19.89
C GLU A 260 7.40 -4.73 -19.97
N GLU A 261 7.32 -5.99 -20.41
CA GLU A 261 6.07 -6.74 -20.55
C GLU A 261 5.38 -6.93 -19.20
N ALA A 262 6.10 -7.37 -18.18
CA ALA A 262 5.54 -7.57 -16.85
C ALA A 262 5.16 -6.25 -16.17
N THR A 263 5.93 -5.18 -16.37
CA THR A 263 5.58 -3.83 -15.92
C THR A 263 4.28 -3.37 -16.57
N GLN A 264 4.14 -3.56 -17.89
CA GLN A 264 2.93 -3.20 -18.62
C GLN A 264 1.72 -4.02 -18.14
N GLN A 265 1.88 -5.31 -17.91
CA GLN A 265 0.80 -6.16 -17.37
C GLN A 265 0.37 -5.70 -15.98
N LEU A 266 1.32 -5.35 -15.09
CA LEU A 266 1.02 -4.83 -13.76
C LEU A 266 0.20 -3.53 -13.83
N LEU A 267 0.51 -2.65 -14.76
CA LEU A 267 -0.11 -1.33 -14.96
C LEU A 267 -1.34 -1.35 -15.89
N THR A 268 -1.76 -2.53 -16.39
CA THR A 268 -2.95 -2.64 -17.21
C THR A 268 -4.22 -2.64 -16.34
N PRO A 269 -5.30 -1.91 -16.72
CA PRO A 269 -6.59 -2.00 -16.06
C PRO A 269 -7.20 -3.40 -16.24
N HIS A 270 -7.22 -4.21 -15.17
CA HIS A 270 -7.73 -5.58 -15.19
C HIS A 270 -9.14 -5.70 -14.62
N ALA A 271 -9.48 -4.88 -13.64
CA ALA A 271 -10.79 -4.86 -13.03
C ALA A 271 -11.32 -3.42 -12.96
N HIS A 272 -12.61 -3.25 -13.26
CA HIS A 272 -13.31 -2.00 -13.08
C HIS A 272 -13.92 -1.95 -11.69
N GLN A 273 -13.72 -0.86 -10.96
CA GLN A 273 -14.27 -0.68 -9.62
C GLN A 273 -15.52 0.19 -9.68
N GLU A 274 -15.38 1.46 -10.01
CA GLU A 274 -16.49 2.40 -10.23
C GLU A 274 -16.02 3.59 -11.09
N ASP A 275 -16.94 4.29 -11.72
CA ASP A 275 -16.68 5.47 -12.56
C ASP A 275 -15.47 5.27 -13.50
N GLU A 276 -14.43 6.07 -13.35
CA GLU A 276 -13.17 6.00 -14.10
C GLU A 276 -12.02 5.32 -13.31
N GLU A 277 -12.35 4.65 -12.21
CA GLU A 277 -11.39 3.98 -11.34
C GLU A 277 -11.30 2.48 -11.68
N TYR A 278 -10.09 2.03 -11.92
CA TYR A 278 -9.74 0.65 -12.25
C TYR A 278 -8.66 0.12 -11.31
N TYR A 279 -8.50 -1.19 -11.32
CA TYR A 279 -7.44 -1.86 -10.58
C TYR A 279 -6.57 -2.70 -11.52
N GLY A 280 -5.26 -2.50 -11.44
CA GLY A 280 -4.25 -3.33 -12.08
C GLY A 280 -3.85 -4.50 -11.19
N GLN A 281 -2.60 -4.92 -11.23
CA GLN A 281 -2.07 -5.91 -10.31
C GLN A 281 -1.49 -5.22 -9.06
N GLY A 282 -2.30 -5.08 -8.01
CA GLY A 282 -1.88 -4.43 -6.75
C GLY A 282 -1.74 -2.91 -6.83
N ILE A 283 -2.38 -2.26 -7.79
CA ILE A 283 -2.28 -0.82 -8.06
C ILE A 283 -3.62 -0.26 -8.54
N TRP A 284 -3.95 0.93 -8.08
CA TRP A 284 -5.10 1.71 -8.56
C TRP A 284 -4.74 2.48 -9.83
N ILE A 285 -5.69 2.61 -10.73
CA ILE A 285 -5.53 3.25 -12.05
C ILE A 285 -6.74 4.14 -12.30
N ASP A 286 -6.53 5.45 -12.31
CA ASP A 286 -7.56 6.40 -12.68
C ASP A 286 -7.42 6.78 -14.15
N ARG A 287 -8.54 6.82 -14.87
CA ARG A 287 -8.61 7.25 -16.24
C ARG A 287 -9.33 8.59 -16.35
N LYS A 288 -9.03 9.32 -17.41
CA LYS A 288 -9.84 10.43 -17.91
C LYS A 288 -10.14 10.15 -19.37
N GLU A 289 -11.40 9.91 -19.69
CA GLU A 289 -11.82 9.43 -20.99
C GLU A 289 -11.15 8.08 -21.34
N GLU A 290 -10.34 8.02 -22.40
CA GLU A 290 -9.62 6.81 -22.83
C GLU A 290 -8.21 6.70 -22.24
N ASP A 291 -7.66 7.81 -21.71
CA ASP A 291 -6.25 7.89 -21.29
C ASP A 291 -6.06 7.60 -19.79
N ILE A 292 -4.89 7.10 -19.43
CA ILE A 292 -4.50 6.91 -18.03
C ILE A 292 -4.14 8.27 -17.43
N PHE A 293 -4.92 8.71 -16.46
CA PHE A 293 -4.63 9.96 -15.73
C PHE A 293 -3.53 9.76 -14.68
N LYS A 294 -3.66 8.70 -13.86
CA LYS A 294 -2.64 8.37 -12.88
C LYS A 294 -2.62 6.88 -12.54
N PHE A 295 -1.46 6.44 -12.09
CA PHE A 295 -1.28 5.22 -11.30
C PHE A 295 -1.09 5.63 -9.84
N HIS A 296 -1.74 4.97 -8.91
CA HIS A 296 -1.54 5.29 -7.51
C HIS A 296 -1.64 4.08 -6.58
N VAL A 297 -1.02 4.22 -5.43
CA VAL A 297 -1.14 3.32 -4.30
C VAL A 297 -1.56 4.14 -3.09
N MET A 298 -2.45 3.58 -2.28
CA MET A 298 -2.95 4.23 -1.09
C MET A 298 -3.06 3.25 0.07
N GLY A 299 -3.11 3.76 1.27
CA GLY A 299 -3.29 2.97 2.46
C GLY A 299 -3.85 3.78 3.61
N PHE A 300 -4.70 3.12 4.37
CA PHE A 300 -5.34 3.68 5.54
C PHE A 300 -5.38 2.60 6.64
N ASP A 301 -4.92 2.97 7.82
CA ASP A 301 -5.01 2.21 9.06
C ASP A 301 -5.24 3.20 10.21
N PRO A 302 -5.69 2.77 11.39
CA PRO A 302 -5.71 3.64 12.55
C PRO A 302 -4.37 4.37 12.74
N GLY A 303 -4.41 5.72 12.70
CA GLY A 303 -3.21 6.56 12.82
C GLY A 303 -2.25 6.52 11.62
N VAL A 304 -2.68 6.05 10.46
CA VAL A 304 -1.89 6.00 9.22
C VAL A 304 -2.76 6.40 8.04
N SER A 305 -2.25 7.30 7.22
CA SER A 305 -2.84 7.61 5.92
C SER A 305 -1.73 7.88 4.90
N PHE A 306 -1.86 7.31 3.72
CA PHE A 306 -0.83 7.34 2.68
C PHE A 306 -1.44 7.40 1.30
N MET A 307 -0.83 8.19 0.42
CA MET A 307 -1.08 8.18 -1.01
C MET A 307 0.20 8.48 -1.78
N SER A 308 0.46 7.72 -2.83
CA SER A 308 1.55 7.98 -3.75
C SER A 308 1.09 7.74 -5.18
N SER A 309 1.28 8.74 -6.04
CA SER A 309 0.74 8.78 -7.39
C SER A 309 1.79 9.13 -8.42
N VAL A 310 1.66 8.54 -9.61
CA VAL A 310 2.42 8.89 -10.80
C VAL A 310 1.43 9.37 -11.87
N TYR A 311 1.73 10.50 -12.50
CA TYR A 311 0.94 11.12 -13.57
C TYR A 311 1.77 11.11 -14.86
N PRO A 312 1.57 10.12 -15.75
CA PRO A 312 2.46 9.91 -16.90
C PRO A 312 2.56 11.13 -17.82
N ASP A 313 1.42 11.74 -18.18
CA ASP A 313 1.36 12.87 -19.11
C ASP A 313 2.02 14.15 -18.56
N TYR A 314 2.20 14.22 -17.24
CA TYR A 314 2.79 15.39 -16.57
C TYR A 314 4.25 15.16 -16.13
N ASP A 315 4.80 13.93 -16.34
CA ASP A 315 6.09 13.50 -15.80
C ASP A 315 6.23 13.86 -14.31
N LEU A 316 5.19 13.51 -13.53
CA LEU A 316 5.00 13.98 -12.16
C LEU A 316 4.80 12.79 -11.21
N GLN A 317 5.46 12.87 -10.07
CA GLN A 317 5.36 11.89 -8.98
C GLN A 317 5.03 12.61 -7.68
N LEU A 318 3.99 12.14 -7.00
CA LEU A 318 3.52 12.66 -5.72
C LEU A 318 3.63 11.58 -4.64
N VAL A 319 4.11 11.97 -3.47
CA VAL A 319 4.10 11.13 -2.26
C VAL A 319 3.58 11.96 -1.10
N VAL A 320 2.49 11.52 -0.48
CA VAL A 320 1.93 12.11 0.73
C VAL A 320 1.85 11.03 1.81
N LEU A 321 2.60 11.26 2.88
CA LEU A 321 2.70 10.37 4.03
C LEU A 321 2.17 11.08 5.27
N SER A 322 1.27 10.44 6.00
CA SER A 322 0.71 10.99 7.25
C SER A 322 0.75 9.96 8.36
N ASN A 323 1.09 10.40 9.55
CA ASN A 323 0.97 9.62 10.77
C ASN A 323 -0.32 9.93 11.56
N GLN A 324 -1.36 10.29 10.83
CA GLN A 324 -2.75 10.47 11.25
C GLN A 324 -3.68 9.88 10.17
N GLU A 325 -4.98 9.78 10.46
CA GLU A 325 -5.99 9.21 9.57
C GLU A 325 -6.44 10.15 8.44
N SER A 326 -5.83 11.33 8.32
CA SER A 326 -6.24 12.37 7.36
C SER A 326 -5.05 13.00 6.64
N GLY A 327 -5.36 13.73 5.56
CA GLY A 327 -4.43 14.58 4.85
C GLY A 327 -4.09 14.15 3.43
N PRO A 328 -3.62 12.92 3.16
CA PRO A 328 -3.17 12.53 1.82
C PRO A 328 -4.20 12.76 0.72
N TYR A 329 -5.45 12.35 0.91
CA TYR A 329 -6.48 12.51 -0.12
C TYR A 329 -6.77 13.98 -0.46
N PRO A 330 -7.16 14.88 0.47
CA PRO A 330 -7.43 16.28 0.13
C PRO A 330 -6.20 17.02 -0.40
N ILE A 331 -4.97 16.67 0.03
CA ILE A 331 -3.75 17.25 -0.51
C ILE A 331 -3.55 16.81 -1.96
N THR A 332 -3.78 15.53 -2.27
CA THR A 332 -3.69 15.01 -3.64
C THR A 332 -4.69 15.70 -4.55
N ILE A 333 -5.95 15.83 -4.15
CA ILE A 333 -6.99 16.57 -4.90
C ILE A 333 -6.58 18.02 -5.16
N ALA A 334 -6.05 18.72 -4.16
CA ALA A 334 -5.60 20.11 -4.32
C ALA A 334 -4.48 20.26 -5.36
N ILE A 335 -3.59 19.24 -5.46
CA ILE A 335 -2.54 19.21 -6.47
C ILE A 335 -3.13 18.88 -7.85
N GLU A 336 -4.03 17.91 -7.94
CA GLU A 336 -4.68 17.49 -9.18
C GLU A 336 -5.54 18.60 -9.82
N GLU A 337 -6.21 19.41 -9.01
CA GLU A 337 -6.93 20.61 -9.48
C GLU A 337 -6.00 21.65 -10.13
N ALA A 338 -4.72 21.65 -9.78
CA ALA A 338 -3.73 22.53 -10.42
C ALA A 338 -3.14 21.92 -11.71
N LEU A 339 -3.45 20.65 -12.03
CA LEU A 339 -3.10 19.99 -13.29
C LEU A 339 -4.20 20.19 -14.36
N ALA A 340 -5.43 20.51 -13.94
CA ALA A 340 -6.57 20.75 -14.82
C ALA A 340 -6.51 22.15 -15.42
#